data_7279bf06a1749742e7ee0e433deb3e40
#
_entry.id   7279bf06a1749742e7ee0e433deb3e40
#
_cell.length_a   1.000
_cell.length_b   1.000
_cell.length_c   1.000
_cell.angle_alpha   90.00
_cell.angle_beta   90.00
_cell.angle_gamma   90.00
#
_symmetry.space_group_name_H-M   'P 1'
#
loop_
_entity.id
_entity.type
_entity.pdbx_description
1 polymer ?
#
loop_
_entity_poly.entity_id
_entity_poly.type
_entity_poly.pdbx_seq_one_letter_code
_entity_poly.pdbx_strand_id
1 'polypeptide(L)'
;MAFKIKDRETLEKDILAAEGSEPKTVKDDFTAKLINEDAAKEAALNFSLYGEAEKEYEEKRKALDDGKMYVEIKLDNLTASPMNHFRKLDGENWEEFLASIKAHGILNPITVRPIARDKYEILAGHNRVRAAKEAGLETIPANIKDVDDVEASIIIADTNLQRETVTDLEKGWAYRNIFEAIKRKGNQYTSGGGHADHEQNTSGGGHADHEVKTMKSAEIIAEKYGVGEKTVRRKIRLTYLLPPIYGLYEQKKLTQEMAEQISYLRSSEQALLDGLITMAKMEFTVDQLKAIRKASESSEKALDDIAIMDASGNGKPEYEMQKKEARPKKYKIDEDLFPQDLKKGMREDYLIKALTYIKEHGIEVV
;
A
#
# COMPACT_ATOMS: atom_id res chain seq x y z
N MET A 1 7.03 1.28 29.96
CA MET A 1 7.62 0.60 31.14
C MET A 1 7.91 -0.83 30.73
N ALA A 2 9.16 -1.26 30.75
CA ALA A 2 9.52 -2.61 30.32
C ALA A 2 9.16 -3.59 31.46
N PHE A 3 8.22 -4.48 31.19
CA PHE A 3 7.96 -5.63 32.07
C PHE A 3 9.13 -6.62 31.94
N LYS A 4 9.91 -6.75 33.00
CA LYS A 4 10.88 -7.85 33.14
C LYS A 4 10.08 -9.13 33.40
N ILE A 5 10.12 -10.05 32.44
CA ILE A 5 9.60 -11.42 32.64
C ILE A 5 10.52 -12.07 33.70
N LYS A 6 9.94 -12.41 34.83
CA LYS A 6 10.63 -13.17 35.87
C LYS A 6 10.72 -14.64 35.43
N ASP A 7 11.84 -15.29 35.70
CA ASP A 7 12.00 -16.70 35.42
C ASP A 7 11.10 -17.57 36.33
N ARG A 8 10.86 -18.81 35.89
CA ARG A 8 9.93 -19.76 36.49
C ARG A 8 10.25 -20.01 38.01
N GLU A 9 11.52 -20.06 38.34
CA GLU A 9 11.98 -20.32 39.72
C GLU A 9 11.67 -19.17 40.68
N THR A 10 11.70 -17.94 40.15
CA THR A 10 11.35 -16.70 40.90
C THR A 10 9.85 -16.61 41.11
N LEU A 11 9.03 -17.01 40.13
CA LEU A 11 7.56 -17.02 40.22
C LEU A 11 7.09 -18.11 41.22
N GLU A 12 7.68 -19.32 41.22
CA GLU A 12 7.34 -20.36 42.16
C GLU A 12 7.72 -19.98 43.61
N LYS A 13 8.80 -19.23 43.81
CA LYS A 13 9.18 -18.69 45.14
C LYS A 13 8.24 -17.57 45.60
N ASP A 14 7.79 -16.73 44.70
CA ASP A 14 6.84 -15.66 45.03
C ASP A 14 5.44 -16.22 45.39
N ILE A 15 5.00 -17.30 44.73
CA ILE A 15 3.75 -18.02 45.06
C ILE A 15 3.84 -18.71 46.41
N LEU A 16 4.94 -19.43 46.73
CA LEU A 16 5.17 -20.07 47.99
C LEU A 16 5.33 -19.07 49.16
N ALA A 17 5.86 -17.89 48.91
CA ALA A 17 5.96 -16.82 49.89
C ALA A 17 4.61 -16.13 50.21
N ALA A 18 3.67 -16.16 49.27
CA ALA A 18 2.32 -15.63 49.44
C ALA A 18 1.40 -16.52 50.25
N GLU A 19 1.66 -17.83 50.29
CA GLU A 19 0.87 -18.79 51.09
C GLU A 19 1.22 -18.81 52.61
N GLY A 20 2.29 -18.09 53.02
CA GLY A 20 2.83 -18.14 54.41
C GLY A 20 2.49 -16.92 55.31
N SER A 21 1.72 -15.92 54.89
CA SER A 21 1.40 -14.76 55.73
C SER A 21 -0.07 -14.70 56.14
N GLU A 22 -0.31 -14.94 57.46
CA GLU A 22 -1.63 -14.77 58.07
C GLU A 22 -2.07 -13.29 58.01
N PRO A 23 -3.33 -12.98 57.62
CA PRO A 23 -3.85 -11.60 57.58
C PRO A 23 -4.32 -11.13 58.93
N LYS A 24 -3.86 -9.94 59.37
CA LYS A 24 -4.39 -9.23 60.52
C LYS A 24 -5.46 -8.21 60.05
N THR A 25 -6.64 -8.37 60.69
CA THR A 25 -7.79 -7.44 60.85
C THR A 25 -8.81 -7.33 59.71
N VAL A 26 -10.00 -7.73 60.11
CA VAL A 26 -11.33 -7.79 59.51
C VAL A 26 -11.89 -6.39 59.31
N LYS A 27 -12.07 -5.91 58.09
CA LYS A 27 -13.22 -5.16 57.55
C LYS A 27 -13.19 -4.83 56.06
N ASP A 28 -12.05 -5.01 55.40
CA ASP A 28 -11.96 -4.75 53.90
C ASP A 28 -11.78 -6.06 53.10
N ASP A 29 -12.16 -7.19 53.68
CA ASP A 29 -11.73 -8.52 53.27
C ASP A 29 -12.53 -9.10 52.10
N PHE A 30 -13.73 -8.54 51.77
CA PHE A 30 -14.55 -9.13 50.70
C PHE A 30 -14.13 -8.67 49.34
N THR A 31 -13.81 -7.38 49.17
CA THR A 31 -13.35 -6.82 47.89
C THR A 31 -11.93 -7.19 47.55
N ALA A 32 -11.05 -7.27 48.57
CA ALA A 32 -9.66 -7.74 48.39
C ALA A 32 -9.59 -9.23 48.04
N LYS A 33 -10.49 -10.04 48.58
CA LYS A 33 -10.59 -11.44 48.26
C LYS A 33 -11.14 -11.74 46.89
N LEU A 34 -12.15 -10.97 46.43
CA LEU A 34 -12.70 -11.04 45.08
C LEU A 34 -11.66 -10.63 44.00
N ILE A 35 -10.90 -9.55 44.23
CA ILE A 35 -9.83 -9.11 43.32
C ILE A 35 -8.70 -10.12 43.25
N ASN A 36 -8.38 -10.78 44.36
CA ASN A 36 -7.32 -11.80 44.39
C ASN A 36 -7.76 -13.14 43.77
N GLU A 37 -9.02 -13.54 43.94
CA GLU A 37 -9.57 -14.76 43.31
C GLU A 37 -9.72 -14.62 41.79
N ASP A 38 -10.15 -13.46 41.33
CA ASP A 38 -10.30 -13.19 39.88
C ASP A 38 -8.92 -13.05 39.20
N ALA A 39 -7.96 -12.36 39.83
CA ALA A 39 -6.59 -12.28 39.34
C ALA A 39 -5.89 -13.65 39.36
N ALA A 40 -6.14 -14.50 40.38
CA ALA A 40 -5.62 -15.85 40.42
C ALA A 40 -6.25 -16.77 39.37
N LYS A 41 -7.55 -16.60 39.08
CA LYS A 41 -8.23 -17.33 38.00
C LYS A 41 -7.74 -16.90 36.63
N GLU A 42 -7.54 -15.60 36.43
CA GLU A 42 -6.99 -15.05 35.18
C GLU A 42 -5.53 -15.49 34.95
N ALA A 43 -4.72 -15.50 35.98
CA ALA A 43 -3.36 -16.03 35.95
C ALA A 43 -3.32 -17.55 35.68
N ALA A 44 -4.22 -18.32 36.30
CA ALA A 44 -4.33 -19.75 36.07
C ALA A 44 -4.87 -20.07 34.65
N LEU A 45 -5.81 -19.27 34.14
CA LEU A 45 -6.30 -19.41 32.78
C LEU A 45 -5.20 -19.09 31.75
N ASN A 46 -4.46 -17.98 31.96
CA ASN A 46 -3.32 -17.62 31.12
C ASN A 46 -2.22 -18.71 31.18
N PHE A 47 -1.89 -19.25 32.34
CA PHE A 47 -0.92 -20.35 32.50
C PHE A 47 -1.39 -21.63 31.77
N SER A 48 -2.69 -21.96 31.83
CA SER A 48 -3.25 -23.12 31.09
C SER A 48 -3.18 -22.88 29.57
N LEU A 49 -3.52 -21.69 29.09
CA LEU A 49 -3.43 -21.32 27.69
C LEU A 49 -1.99 -21.32 27.18
N TYR A 50 -1.04 -20.82 27.97
CA TYR A 50 0.38 -20.90 27.62
C TYR A 50 0.90 -22.33 27.57
N GLY A 51 0.49 -23.17 28.51
CA GLY A 51 0.90 -24.59 28.56
C GLY A 51 0.31 -25.43 27.42
N GLU A 52 -0.92 -25.13 26.97
CA GLU A 52 -1.52 -25.77 25.81
C GLU A 52 -0.88 -25.27 24.49
N ALA A 53 -0.61 -23.97 24.38
CA ALA A 53 0.12 -23.40 23.25
C ALA A 53 1.54 -23.99 23.14
N GLU A 54 2.26 -24.12 24.25
CA GLU A 54 3.63 -24.68 24.28
C GLU A 54 3.64 -26.15 23.84
N LYS A 55 2.66 -26.95 24.29
CA LYS A 55 2.49 -28.33 23.80
C LYS A 55 2.17 -28.40 22.32
N GLU A 56 1.26 -27.55 21.83
CA GLU A 56 0.95 -27.47 20.41
C GLU A 56 2.16 -27.06 19.57
N TYR A 57 3.02 -26.18 20.11
CA TYR A 57 4.28 -25.81 19.49
C TYR A 57 5.28 -26.95 19.45
N GLU A 58 5.44 -27.68 20.54
CA GLU A 58 6.32 -28.85 20.59
C GLU A 58 5.86 -29.97 19.68
N GLU A 59 4.55 -30.25 19.61
CA GLU A 59 3.97 -31.25 18.70
C GLU A 59 4.17 -30.88 17.24
N LYS A 60 3.95 -29.61 16.89
CA LYS A 60 4.20 -29.09 15.52
C LYS A 60 5.69 -29.18 15.17
N ARG A 61 6.58 -28.82 16.08
CA ARG A 61 8.03 -28.91 15.89
C ARG A 61 8.48 -30.36 15.69
N LYS A 62 7.96 -31.26 16.50
CA LYS A 62 8.27 -32.70 16.38
C LYS A 62 7.72 -33.27 15.06
N ALA A 63 6.52 -32.90 14.66
CA ALA A 63 5.96 -33.31 13.36
C ALA A 63 6.77 -32.77 12.17
N LEU A 64 7.35 -31.58 12.29
CA LEU A 64 8.26 -31.01 11.29
C LEU A 64 9.60 -31.81 11.23
N ASP A 65 10.17 -32.16 12.35
CA ASP A 65 11.43 -32.92 12.43
C ASP A 65 11.25 -34.37 11.97
N ASP A 66 10.15 -35.02 12.33
CA ASP A 66 9.86 -36.40 11.95
C ASP A 66 9.46 -36.58 10.50
N GLY A 67 8.89 -35.55 9.86
CA GLY A 67 8.37 -35.60 8.49
C GLY A 67 9.33 -35.14 7.40
N LYS A 68 10.44 -34.46 7.69
CA LYS A 68 11.43 -33.85 6.76
C LYS A 68 10.91 -33.46 5.38
N MET A 69 9.79 -32.72 5.33
CA MET A 69 9.23 -32.22 4.08
C MET A 69 9.75 -30.82 3.71
N TYR A 70 10.78 -30.35 4.40
CA TYR A 70 11.37 -29.01 4.19
C TYR A 70 12.90 -29.07 4.13
N VAL A 71 13.49 -28.05 3.55
CA VAL A 71 14.95 -27.86 3.42
C VAL A 71 15.34 -26.58 4.16
N GLU A 72 16.45 -26.60 4.89
CA GLU A 72 17.02 -25.40 5.50
C GLU A 72 17.71 -24.55 4.41
N ILE A 73 17.24 -23.31 4.25
CA ILE A 73 17.78 -22.35 3.28
C ILE A 73 18.40 -21.17 4.02
N LYS A 74 19.61 -20.75 3.59
CA LYS A 74 20.24 -19.53 4.11
C LYS A 74 19.40 -18.31 3.77
N LEU A 75 19.21 -17.42 4.74
CA LEU A 75 18.43 -16.18 4.54
C LEU A 75 18.98 -15.27 3.44
N ASP A 76 20.30 -15.30 3.19
CA ASP A 76 20.96 -14.55 2.12
C ASP A 76 20.67 -15.09 0.70
N ASN A 77 20.15 -16.31 0.62
CA ASN A 77 19.75 -16.93 -0.64
C ASN A 77 18.29 -16.61 -1.02
N LEU A 78 17.57 -15.89 -0.15
CA LEU A 78 16.16 -15.56 -0.32
C LEU A 78 15.98 -14.17 -0.90
N THR A 79 15.17 -14.07 -1.95
CA THR A 79 14.76 -12.81 -2.59
C THR A 79 13.25 -12.64 -2.43
N ALA A 80 12.82 -11.43 -2.07
CA ALA A 80 11.40 -11.12 -2.01
C ALA A 80 10.79 -11.15 -3.41
N SER A 81 9.60 -11.71 -3.53
CA SER A 81 8.89 -11.68 -4.81
C SER A 81 8.47 -10.26 -5.19
N PRO A 82 8.74 -9.81 -6.42
CA PRO A 82 8.22 -8.53 -6.93
C PRO A 82 6.69 -8.53 -7.06
N MET A 83 6.07 -9.70 -7.06
CA MET A 83 4.61 -9.87 -7.13
C MET A 83 3.93 -9.71 -5.77
N ASN A 84 4.69 -9.56 -4.67
CA ASN A 84 4.12 -9.41 -3.34
C ASN A 84 3.86 -7.93 -3.00
N HIS A 85 2.65 -7.46 -3.24
CA HIS A 85 2.19 -6.10 -2.93
C HIS A 85 1.38 -6.01 -1.63
N PHE A 86 1.36 -7.08 -0.83
CA PHE A 86 0.64 -7.09 0.44
C PHE A 86 1.41 -6.33 1.53
N ARG A 87 0.66 -5.66 2.41
CA ARG A 87 1.22 -4.94 3.54
C ARG A 87 2.01 -5.87 4.45
N LYS A 88 3.12 -5.35 4.94
CA LYS A 88 3.90 -6.02 5.98
C LYS A 88 3.15 -5.91 7.30
N LEU A 89 3.33 -6.91 8.16
CA LEU A 89 2.87 -6.82 9.54
C LEU A 89 3.66 -5.71 10.24
N ASP A 90 3.00 -4.86 11.02
CA ASP A 90 3.59 -3.74 11.73
C ASP A 90 2.94 -3.52 13.11
N GLY A 91 3.45 -2.54 13.86
CA GLY A 91 2.97 -2.20 15.18
C GLY A 91 3.06 -3.34 16.19
N GLU A 92 2.10 -3.38 17.11
CA GLU A 92 2.01 -4.34 18.21
C GLU A 92 1.97 -5.79 17.71
N ASN A 93 1.20 -6.07 16.67
CA ASN A 93 1.12 -7.39 16.04
C ASN A 93 2.49 -7.89 15.50
N TRP A 94 3.34 -6.95 15.04
CA TRP A 94 4.69 -7.29 14.61
C TRP A 94 5.59 -7.65 15.80
N GLU A 95 5.51 -6.87 16.88
CA GLU A 95 6.32 -7.11 18.09
C GLU A 95 6.00 -8.46 18.72
N GLU A 96 4.70 -8.79 18.84
CA GLU A 96 4.25 -10.09 19.31
C GLU A 96 4.73 -11.24 18.41
N PHE A 97 4.59 -11.08 17.10
CA PHE A 97 5.03 -12.07 16.13
C PHE A 97 6.55 -12.30 16.20
N LEU A 98 7.33 -11.22 16.29
CA LEU A 98 8.79 -11.29 16.44
C LEU A 98 9.20 -11.95 17.75
N ALA A 99 8.53 -11.64 18.85
CA ALA A 99 8.77 -12.26 20.16
C ALA A 99 8.51 -13.77 20.09
N SER A 100 7.43 -14.19 19.45
CA SER A 100 7.12 -15.61 19.22
C SER A 100 8.22 -16.32 18.41
N ILE A 101 8.72 -15.70 17.33
CA ILE A 101 9.81 -16.26 16.52
C ILE A 101 11.12 -16.35 17.32
N LYS A 102 11.43 -15.37 18.17
CA LYS A 102 12.61 -15.40 19.05
C LYS A 102 12.54 -16.50 20.10
N ALA A 103 11.32 -16.77 20.60
CA ALA A 103 11.11 -17.78 21.63
C ALA A 103 11.08 -19.22 21.07
N HIS A 104 10.41 -19.41 19.93
CA HIS A 104 10.08 -20.76 19.44
C HIS A 104 10.70 -21.11 18.07
N GLY A 105 11.35 -20.13 17.42
CA GLY A 105 11.86 -20.30 16.06
C GLY A 105 10.76 -20.30 15.00
N ILE A 106 11.11 -20.76 13.80
CA ILE A 106 10.16 -20.86 12.67
C ILE A 106 9.51 -22.24 12.67
N LEU A 107 8.25 -22.30 13.06
CA LEU A 107 7.49 -23.56 13.16
C LEU A 107 6.87 -23.99 11.83
N ASN A 108 6.43 -23.02 11.03
CA ASN A 108 5.83 -23.29 9.73
C ASN A 108 6.81 -22.91 8.61
N PRO A 109 7.25 -23.85 7.77
CA PRO A 109 8.17 -23.57 6.67
C PRO A 109 7.62 -22.48 5.75
N ILE A 110 8.51 -21.65 5.18
CA ILE A 110 8.16 -20.74 4.10
C ILE A 110 7.98 -21.52 2.81
N THR A 111 7.33 -20.91 1.80
CA THR A 111 7.26 -21.49 0.45
C THR A 111 8.10 -20.65 -0.50
N VAL A 112 8.97 -21.31 -1.25
CA VAL A 112 9.89 -20.66 -2.18
C VAL A 112 9.89 -21.37 -3.53
N ARG A 113 10.37 -20.69 -4.59
CA ARG A 113 10.72 -21.33 -5.86
C ARG A 113 12.17 -21.00 -6.24
N PRO A 114 12.88 -21.90 -6.96
CA PRO A 114 14.22 -21.62 -7.46
C PRO A 114 14.15 -20.59 -8.60
N ILE A 115 15.06 -19.58 -8.56
CA ILE A 115 15.22 -18.58 -9.63
C ILE A 115 16.61 -18.63 -10.27
N ALA A 116 17.61 -19.15 -9.54
CA ALA A 116 18.96 -19.42 -10.02
C ALA A 116 19.59 -20.44 -9.09
N ARG A 117 20.86 -20.83 -9.39
CA ARG A 117 21.60 -21.73 -8.50
C ARG A 117 21.71 -21.11 -7.10
N ASP A 118 21.24 -21.83 -6.10
CA ASP A 118 21.22 -21.43 -4.68
C ASP A 118 20.50 -20.09 -4.40
N LYS A 119 19.58 -19.66 -5.29
CA LYS A 119 18.77 -18.46 -5.11
C LYS A 119 17.28 -18.82 -5.27
N TYR A 120 16.49 -18.30 -4.34
CA TYR A 120 15.08 -18.65 -4.22
C TYR A 120 14.23 -17.40 -4.09
N GLU A 121 13.09 -17.39 -4.77
CA GLU A 121 12.06 -16.36 -4.63
C GLU A 121 11.03 -16.80 -3.58
N ILE A 122 10.70 -15.91 -2.65
CA ILE A 122 9.74 -16.16 -1.58
C ILE A 122 8.33 -16.02 -2.15
N LEU A 123 7.55 -17.11 -2.11
CA LEU A 123 6.13 -17.12 -2.52
C LEU A 123 5.21 -16.93 -1.31
N ALA A 124 5.55 -17.51 -0.14
CA ALA A 124 4.78 -17.35 1.09
C ALA A 124 5.72 -17.28 2.30
N GLY A 125 5.34 -16.44 3.28
CA GLY A 125 6.09 -16.30 4.54
C GLY A 125 7.05 -15.12 4.59
N HIS A 126 6.82 -14.04 3.84
CA HIS A 126 7.64 -12.83 3.84
C HIS A 126 7.85 -12.24 5.25
N ASN A 127 6.81 -12.24 6.12
CA ASN A 127 6.95 -11.78 7.49
C ASN A 127 7.82 -12.74 8.33
N ARG A 128 7.77 -14.07 8.09
CA ARG A 128 8.64 -15.05 8.74
C ARG A 128 10.11 -14.83 8.38
N VAL A 129 10.41 -14.59 7.10
CA VAL A 129 11.78 -14.25 6.65
C VAL A 129 12.26 -12.95 7.28
N ARG A 130 11.41 -11.91 7.35
CA ARG A 130 11.74 -10.64 8.01
C ARG A 130 12.04 -10.87 9.51
N ALA A 131 11.19 -11.62 10.20
CA ALA A 131 11.37 -11.92 11.63
C ALA A 131 12.60 -12.79 11.88
N ALA A 132 12.88 -13.77 11.02
CA ALA A 132 14.09 -14.59 11.11
C ALA A 132 15.37 -13.75 11.00
N LYS A 133 15.42 -12.80 10.06
CA LYS A 133 16.54 -11.85 9.92
C LYS A 133 16.70 -10.97 11.16
N GLU A 134 15.60 -10.44 11.70
CA GLU A 134 15.60 -9.56 12.88
C GLU A 134 15.90 -10.34 14.17
N ALA A 135 15.57 -11.64 14.20
CA ALA A 135 15.93 -12.55 15.28
C ALA A 135 17.38 -13.06 15.20
N GLY A 136 18.13 -12.76 14.13
CA GLY A 136 19.51 -13.17 13.94
C GLY A 136 19.68 -14.64 13.54
N LEU A 137 18.65 -15.27 12.95
CA LEU A 137 18.77 -16.62 12.41
C LEU A 137 19.61 -16.61 11.12
N GLU A 138 20.35 -17.67 10.84
CA GLU A 138 21.13 -17.82 9.61
C GLU A 138 20.34 -18.56 8.52
N THR A 139 19.49 -19.51 8.94
CA THR A 139 18.68 -20.35 8.04
C THR A 139 17.20 -20.30 8.40
N ILE A 140 16.36 -20.77 7.49
CA ILE A 140 14.92 -20.88 7.68
C ILE A 140 14.40 -22.13 6.97
N PRO A 141 13.48 -22.90 7.60
CA PRO A 141 12.86 -24.04 6.96
C PRO A 141 11.97 -23.60 5.79
N ALA A 142 12.12 -24.24 4.64
CA ALA A 142 11.44 -23.87 3.40
C ALA A 142 10.97 -25.07 2.60
N ASN A 143 9.77 -24.98 2.05
CA ASN A 143 9.23 -25.88 1.04
C ASN A 143 9.57 -25.33 -0.35
N ILE A 144 10.36 -26.06 -1.11
CA ILE A 144 10.72 -25.69 -2.47
C ILE A 144 9.63 -26.20 -3.42
N LYS A 145 9.07 -25.30 -4.23
CA LYS A 145 8.12 -25.61 -5.30
C LYS A 145 8.68 -25.17 -6.64
N ASP A 146 8.76 -26.08 -7.58
CA ASP A 146 9.09 -25.75 -8.97
C ASP A 146 7.81 -25.37 -9.70
N VAL A 147 7.55 -24.06 -9.78
CA VAL A 147 6.28 -23.52 -10.30
C VAL A 147 6.57 -22.35 -11.23
N ASP A 148 5.71 -22.21 -12.24
CA ASP A 148 5.75 -21.09 -13.18
C ASP A 148 5.21 -19.78 -12.56
N ASP A 149 5.27 -18.67 -13.31
CA ASP A 149 4.81 -17.35 -12.85
C ASP A 149 3.31 -17.31 -12.53
N VAL A 150 2.48 -18.11 -13.22
CA VAL A 150 1.03 -18.18 -12.97
C VAL A 150 0.77 -18.83 -11.62
N GLU A 151 1.37 -19.99 -11.41
CA GLU A 151 1.24 -20.74 -10.15
C GLU A 151 1.86 -19.97 -8.99
N ALA A 152 3.03 -19.33 -9.18
CA ALA A 152 3.67 -18.47 -8.19
C ALA A 152 2.75 -17.30 -7.79
N SER A 153 2.14 -16.62 -8.77
CA SER A 153 1.18 -15.52 -8.51
C SER A 153 -0.04 -16.00 -7.73
N ILE A 154 -0.53 -17.21 -8.05
CA ILE A 154 -1.66 -17.83 -7.34
C ILE A 154 -1.29 -18.17 -5.91
N ILE A 155 -0.11 -18.77 -5.66
CA ILE A 155 0.35 -19.10 -4.29
C ILE A 155 0.47 -17.82 -3.44
N ILE A 156 1.05 -16.76 -3.99
CA ILE A 156 1.17 -15.46 -3.30
C ILE A 156 -0.22 -14.89 -2.99
N ALA A 157 -1.15 -14.93 -3.95
CA ALA A 157 -2.50 -14.45 -3.75
C ALA A 157 -3.26 -15.27 -2.68
N ASP A 158 -3.29 -16.60 -2.82
CA ASP A 158 -4.04 -17.51 -1.93
C ASP A 158 -3.59 -17.36 -0.48
N THR A 159 -2.27 -17.30 -0.23
CA THR A 159 -1.72 -17.18 1.13
C THR A 159 -1.98 -15.82 1.79
N ASN A 160 -2.31 -14.80 1.01
CA ASN A 160 -2.55 -13.45 1.52
C ASN A 160 -4.04 -13.06 1.50
N LEU A 161 -4.81 -13.51 0.50
CA LEU A 161 -6.25 -13.21 0.41
C LEU A 161 -7.09 -13.87 1.52
N GLN A 162 -6.52 -14.86 2.22
CA GLN A 162 -7.16 -15.51 3.39
C GLN A 162 -7.06 -14.66 4.68
N ARG A 163 -6.31 -13.55 4.67
CA ARG A 163 -6.22 -12.65 5.83
C ARG A 163 -7.55 -11.93 6.05
N GLU A 164 -7.92 -11.69 7.31
CA GLU A 164 -9.16 -10.98 7.66
C GLU A 164 -9.24 -9.56 7.09
N THR A 165 -8.10 -8.87 7.01
CA THR A 165 -8.02 -7.46 6.60
C THR A 165 -7.24 -7.28 5.31
N VAL A 166 -7.82 -7.69 4.16
CA VAL A 166 -7.23 -7.46 2.84
C VAL A 166 -7.93 -6.28 2.17
N THR A 167 -7.16 -5.24 1.83
CA THR A 167 -7.68 -4.06 1.14
C THR A 167 -8.06 -4.34 -0.31
N ASP A 168 -8.88 -3.48 -0.88
CA ASP A 168 -9.28 -3.56 -2.28
C ASP A 168 -8.10 -3.43 -3.24
N LEU A 169 -7.09 -2.62 -2.88
CA LEU A 169 -5.86 -2.47 -3.65
C LEU A 169 -5.02 -3.75 -3.63
N GLU A 170 -4.88 -4.38 -2.46
CA GLU A 170 -4.15 -5.64 -2.33
C GLU A 170 -4.83 -6.76 -3.15
N LYS A 171 -6.16 -6.84 -3.11
CA LYS A 171 -6.92 -7.72 -4.01
C LYS A 171 -6.68 -7.38 -5.48
N GLY A 172 -6.66 -6.09 -5.80
CA GLY A 172 -6.37 -5.60 -7.15
C GLY A 172 -4.99 -6.04 -7.65
N TRP A 173 -3.96 -5.90 -6.83
CA TRP A 173 -2.60 -6.34 -7.16
C TRP A 173 -2.49 -7.86 -7.30
N ALA A 174 -3.15 -8.63 -6.40
CA ALA A 174 -3.19 -10.10 -6.51
C ALA A 174 -3.80 -10.53 -7.85
N TYR A 175 -4.98 -10.00 -8.19
CA TYR A 175 -5.65 -10.31 -9.45
C TYR A 175 -4.86 -9.85 -10.68
N ARG A 176 -4.21 -8.67 -10.61
CA ARG A 176 -3.38 -8.16 -11.69
C ARG A 176 -2.18 -9.05 -11.96
N ASN A 177 -1.48 -9.51 -10.92
CA ASN A 177 -0.32 -10.38 -11.06
C ASN A 177 -0.69 -11.70 -11.75
N ILE A 178 -1.80 -12.33 -11.34
CA ILE A 178 -2.32 -13.55 -11.98
C ILE A 178 -2.72 -13.27 -13.43
N PHE A 179 -3.43 -12.17 -13.65
CA PHE A 179 -3.90 -11.75 -14.97
C PHE A 179 -2.74 -11.54 -15.96
N GLU A 180 -1.70 -10.82 -15.55
CA GLU A 180 -0.51 -10.57 -16.37
C GLU A 180 0.31 -11.85 -16.61
N ALA A 181 0.37 -12.75 -15.61
CA ALA A 181 1.04 -14.03 -15.77
C ALA A 181 0.32 -14.94 -16.77
N ILE A 182 -1.00 -15.05 -16.69
CA ILE A 182 -1.83 -15.81 -17.67
C ILE A 182 -1.65 -15.23 -19.07
N LYS A 183 -1.64 -13.89 -19.20
CA LYS A 183 -1.45 -13.20 -20.47
C LYS A 183 -0.09 -13.50 -21.09
N ARG A 184 0.99 -13.45 -20.30
CA ARG A 184 2.34 -13.80 -20.75
C ARG A 184 2.42 -15.25 -21.20
N LYS A 185 1.88 -16.20 -20.43
CA LYS A 185 1.82 -17.62 -20.79
C LYS A 185 1.04 -17.84 -22.09
N GLY A 186 -0.11 -17.18 -22.27
CA GLY A 186 -0.91 -17.25 -23.50
C GLY A 186 -0.19 -16.70 -24.74
N ASN A 187 0.64 -15.67 -24.59
CA ASN A 187 1.43 -15.12 -25.69
C ASN A 187 2.59 -16.03 -26.11
N GLN A 188 3.18 -16.80 -25.19
CA GLN A 188 4.24 -17.78 -25.53
C GLN A 188 3.73 -18.91 -26.45
N TYR A 189 2.47 -19.30 -26.35
CA TYR A 189 1.86 -20.32 -27.22
C TYR A 189 1.48 -19.79 -28.62
N THR A 190 1.35 -18.48 -28.80
CA THR A 190 0.99 -17.87 -30.10
C THR A 190 2.22 -17.38 -30.88
N SER A 191 3.40 -17.33 -30.28
CA SER A 191 4.65 -16.85 -30.87
C SER A 191 5.63 -17.99 -31.23
N GLY A 192 5.13 -19.15 -31.58
CA GLY A 192 5.95 -20.23 -32.18
C GLY A 192 6.40 -19.86 -33.59
N GLY A 193 7.37 -18.98 -33.74
CA GLY A 193 7.99 -18.61 -35.02
C GLY A 193 8.45 -17.16 -35.04
N GLY A 194 9.74 -16.89 -34.71
CA GLY A 194 10.38 -15.62 -34.98
C GLY A 194 10.95 -14.92 -33.75
N HIS A 195 12.27 -14.83 -33.71
CA HIS A 195 13.02 -13.91 -32.84
C HIS A 195 12.47 -12.50 -33.04
N ALA A 196 12.04 -11.86 -31.99
CA ALA A 196 11.76 -10.43 -31.97
C ALA A 196 12.31 -9.81 -30.69
N ASP A 197 13.19 -8.85 -30.92
CA ASP A 197 13.96 -8.06 -29.99
C ASP A 197 13.09 -7.41 -28.88
N HIS A 198 13.70 -7.28 -27.70
CA HIS A 198 13.24 -6.50 -26.58
C HIS A 198 13.16 -5.01 -26.97
N GLU A 199 12.02 -4.53 -27.39
CA GLU A 199 11.70 -3.13 -27.35
C GLU A 199 10.61 -2.87 -26.27
N GLN A 200 11.01 -2.05 -25.31
CA GLN A 200 10.12 -1.39 -24.34
C GLN A 200 9.12 -0.54 -25.11
N ASN A 201 7.89 -1.00 -25.24
CA ASN A 201 6.84 -0.20 -25.86
C ASN A 201 5.88 0.35 -24.80
N THR A 202 6.23 1.53 -24.29
CA THR A 202 5.33 2.47 -23.64
C THR A 202 4.69 3.32 -24.72
N SER A 203 3.63 2.89 -25.36
CA SER A 203 2.65 3.81 -26.00
C SER A 203 1.45 3.06 -26.52
N GLY A 204 0.31 3.71 -26.31
CA GLY A 204 -1.02 3.20 -26.55
C GLY A 204 -1.36 2.94 -27.99
N GLY A 205 -2.41 2.17 -28.17
CA GLY A 205 -3.16 2.00 -29.40
C GLY A 205 -3.35 0.55 -29.82
N GLY A 206 -4.55 0.04 -29.62
CA GLY A 206 -4.97 -1.25 -30.15
C GLY A 206 -6.03 -1.94 -29.28
N HIS A 207 -7.24 -1.37 -29.23
CA HIS A 207 -8.26 -1.82 -28.26
C HIS A 207 -8.98 -3.15 -28.60
N ALA A 208 -9.04 -3.61 -29.83
CA ALA A 208 -9.94 -4.71 -30.22
C ALA A 208 -9.39 -6.12 -29.98
N ASP A 209 -8.12 -6.42 -30.30
CA ASP A 209 -7.53 -7.75 -30.09
C ASP A 209 -7.13 -8.02 -28.63
N HIS A 210 -6.97 -6.97 -27.86
CA HIS A 210 -6.68 -7.03 -26.43
C HIS A 210 -7.89 -7.46 -25.59
N GLU A 211 -9.12 -7.12 -26.01
CA GLU A 211 -10.34 -7.44 -25.26
C GLU A 211 -10.66 -8.94 -25.23
N VAL A 212 -10.51 -9.66 -26.31
CA VAL A 212 -10.90 -11.09 -26.39
C VAL A 212 -9.98 -11.98 -25.54
N LYS A 213 -8.66 -11.72 -25.51
CA LYS A 213 -7.72 -12.46 -24.65
C LYS A 213 -7.82 -12.04 -23.19
N THR A 214 -8.15 -10.79 -22.94
CA THR A 214 -8.36 -10.25 -21.59
C THR A 214 -9.65 -10.78 -20.95
N MET A 215 -10.67 -11.13 -21.71
CA MET A 215 -11.91 -11.74 -21.20
C MET A 215 -11.62 -13.07 -20.50
N LYS A 216 -10.89 -13.98 -21.14
CA LYS A 216 -10.58 -15.30 -20.57
C LYS A 216 -9.76 -15.24 -19.27
N SER A 217 -8.79 -14.35 -19.18
CA SER A 217 -7.96 -14.23 -17.96
C SER A 217 -8.75 -13.74 -16.74
N ALA A 218 -9.63 -12.77 -16.92
CA ALA A 218 -10.48 -12.27 -15.84
C ALA A 218 -11.54 -13.31 -15.42
N GLU A 219 -12.05 -14.08 -16.36
CA GLU A 219 -13.01 -15.17 -16.12
C GLU A 219 -12.37 -16.28 -15.27
N ILE A 220 -11.15 -16.72 -15.61
CA ILE A 220 -10.39 -17.71 -14.83
C ILE A 220 -10.19 -17.25 -13.37
N ILE A 221 -9.83 -15.98 -13.17
CA ILE A 221 -9.66 -15.42 -11.83
C ILE A 221 -11.01 -15.35 -11.10
N ALA A 222 -12.06 -14.94 -11.81
CA ALA A 222 -13.41 -14.83 -11.26
C ALA A 222 -13.93 -16.19 -10.76
N GLU A 223 -13.77 -17.23 -11.57
CA GLU A 223 -14.13 -18.61 -11.22
C GLU A 223 -13.33 -19.11 -10.00
N LYS A 224 -11.99 -18.94 -10.03
CA LYS A 224 -11.12 -19.39 -8.94
C LYS A 224 -11.49 -18.76 -7.58
N TYR A 225 -11.79 -17.47 -7.55
CA TYR A 225 -12.05 -16.75 -6.29
C TYR A 225 -13.54 -16.55 -5.97
N GLY A 226 -14.45 -17.12 -6.77
CA GLY A 226 -15.89 -17.04 -6.54
C GLY A 226 -16.45 -15.62 -6.62
N VAL A 227 -15.86 -14.76 -7.46
CA VAL A 227 -16.27 -13.36 -7.63
C VAL A 227 -16.72 -13.09 -9.07
N GLY A 228 -17.46 -12.01 -9.30
CA GLY A 228 -17.84 -11.64 -10.66
C GLY A 228 -16.65 -11.10 -11.47
N GLU A 229 -16.60 -11.39 -12.77
CA GLU A 229 -15.55 -10.90 -13.69
C GLU A 229 -15.42 -9.36 -13.65
N LYS A 230 -16.56 -8.66 -13.62
CA LYS A 230 -16.59 -7.20 -13.47
C LYS A 230 -15.90 -6.73 -12.18
N THR A 231 -16.05 -7.49 -11.09
CA THR A 231 -15.38 -7.21 -9.82
C THR A 231 -13.87 -7.37 -9.95
N VAL A 232 -13.40 -8.45 -10.60
CA VAL A 232 -11.97 -8.67 -10.87
C VAL A 232 -11.39 -7.48 -11.63
N ARG A 233 -12.01 -7.08 -12.74
CA ARG A 233 -11.57 -5.96 -13.57
C ARG A 233 -11.53 -4.64 -12.80
N ARG A 234 -12.56 -4.35 -12.02
CA ARG A 234 -12.63 -3.14 -11.17
C ARG A 234 -11.53 -3.12 -10.11
N LYS A 235 -11.25 -4.26 -9.45
CA LYS A 235 -10.16 -4.33 -8.48
C LYS A 235 -8.79 -4.13 -9.14
N ILE A 236 -8.55 -4.75 -10.31
CA ILE A 236 -7.34 -4.52 -11.10
C ILE A 236 -7.21 -3.04 -11.46
N ARG A 237 -8.30 -2.36 -11.85
CA ARG A 237 -8.25 -0.93 -12.19
C ARG A 237 -7.76 -0.05 -11.05
N LEU A 238 -8.04 -0.39 -9.78
CA LEU A 238 -7.54 0.37 -8.63
C LEU A 238 -6.00 0.43 -8.56
N THR A 239 -5.30 -0.56 -9.15
CA THR A 239 -3.82 -0.58 -9.17
C THR A 239 -3.18 0.46 -10.11
N TYR A 240 -3.98 1.14 -10.91
CA TYR A 240 -3.55 2.22 -11.81
C TYR A 240 -3.79 3.61 -11.21
N LEU A 241 -4.37 3.70 -10.01
CA LEU A 241 -4.55 4.95 -9.30
C LEU A 241 -3.24 5.41 -8.66
N LEU A 242 -3.01 6.71 -8.68
CA LEU A 242 -1.97 7.32 -7.85
C LEU A 242 -2.32 7.16 -6.37
N PRO A 243 -1.29 7.00 -5.47
CA PRO A 243 -1.54 6.82 -4.04
C PRO A 243 -2.46 7.88 -3.40
N PRO A 244 -2.38 9.18 -3.70
CA PRO A 244 -3.30 10.18 -3.17
C PRO A 244 -4.76 9.91 -3.56
N ILE A 245 -5.02 9.62 -4.83
CA ILE A 245 -6.38 9.29 -5.33
C ILE A 245 -6.90 8.01 -4.68
N TYR A 246 -6.04 6.98 -4.54
CA TYR A 246 -6.43 5.77 -3.83
C TYR A 246 -6.75 6.06 -2.35
N GLY A 247 -6.00 6.95 -1.71
CA GLY A 247 -6.29 7.43 -0.35
C GLY A 247 -7.67 8.07 -0.22
N LEU A 248 -8.12 8.84 -1.23
CA LEU A 248 -9.49 9.38 -1.27
C LEU A 248 -10.56 8.28 -1.39
N TYR A 249 -10.27 7.23 -2.15
CA TYR A 249 -11.14 6.05 -2.24
C TYR A 249 -11.23 5.30 -0.90
N GLU A 250 -10.11 5.06 -0.21
CA GLU A 250 -10.10 4.42 1.13
C GLU A 250 -10.87 5.25 2.16
N GLN A 251 -10.79 6.58 2.09
CA GLN A 251 -11.56 7.52 2.92
C GLN A 251 -13.04 7.60 2.54
N LYS A 252 -13.51 6.82 1.56
CA LYS A 252 -14.88 6.83 1.03
C LYS A 252 -15.33 8.18 0.43
N LYS A 253 -14.38 9.05 0.07
CA LYS A 253 -14.63 10.29 -0.66
C LYS A 253 -14.89 10.04 -2.15
N LEU A 254 -14.37 8.95 -2.67
CA LEU A 254 -14.62 8.47 -4.03
C LEU A 254 -15.34 7.12 -3.97
N THR A 255 -16.35 6.95 -4.80
CA THR A 255 -17.00 5.64 -4.99
C THR A 255 -16.11 4.74 -5.86
N GLN A 256 -16.37 3.44 -5.85
CA GLN A 256 -15.63 2.48 -6.68
C GLN A 256 -15.75 2.81 -8.18
N GLU A 257 -16.91 3.29 -8.63
CA GLU A 257 -17.13 3.67 -10.03
C GLU A 257 -16.34 4.94 -10.40
N MET A 258 -16.28 5.93 -9.50
CA MET A 258 -15.45 7.13 -9.68
C MET A 258 -13.97 6.77 -9.78
N ALA A 259 -13.46 5.96 -8.85
CA ALA A 259 -12.09 5.46 -8.84
C ALA A 259 -11.76 4.70 -10.14
N GLU A 260 -12.70 3.89 -10.64
CA GLU A 260 -12.57 3.19 -11.92
C GLU A 260 -12.40 4.19 -13.07
N GLN A 261 -13.23 5.25 -13.17
CA GLN A 261 -13.09 6.25 -14.23
C GLN A 261 -11.75 6.99 -14.15
N ILE A 262 -11.34 7.43 -12.96
CA ILE A 262 -10.06 8.12 -12.72
C ILE A 262 -8.87 7.23 -13.11
N SER A 263 -8.96 5.92 -12.90
CA SER A 263 -7.89 4.97 -13.22
C SER A 263 -7.54 4.88 -14.71
N TYR A 264 -8.37 5.41 -15.60
CA TYR A 264 -8.10 5.49 -17.04
C TYR A 264 -7.33 6.75 -17.45
N LEU A 265 -7.24 7.73 -16.55
CA LEU A 265 -6.55 8.99 -16.80
C LEU A 265 -5.03 8.82 -16.66
N ARG A 266 -4.29 9.68 -17.34
CA ARG A 266 -2.83 9.73 -17.22
C ARG A 266 -2.42 10.18 -15.81
N SER A 267 -1.22 9.83 -15.38
CA SER A 267 -0.75 10.16 -14.02
C SER A 267 -0.76 11.67 -13.73
N SER A 268 -0.43 12.51 -14.71
CA SER A 268 -0.50 13.98 -14.58
C SER A 268 -1.93 14.47 -14.37
N GLU A 269 -2.90 13.90 -15.08
CA GLU A 269 -4.33 14.26 -14.97
C GLU A 269 -4.90 13.80 -13.62
N GLN A 270 -4.49 12.61 -13.13
CA GLN A 270 -4.85 12.15 -11.80
C GLN A 270 -4.30 13.08 -10.70
N ALA A 271 -3.07 13.57 -10.85
CA ALA A 271 -2.47 14.51 -9.91
C ALA A 271 -3.20 15.86 -9.90
N LEU A 272 -3.64 16.35 -11.05
CA LEU A 272 -4.48 17.56 -11.16
C LEU A 272 -5.85 17.35 -10.49
N LEU A 273 -6.50 16.21 -10.73
CA LEU A 273 -7.77 15.87 -10.07
C LEU A 273 -7.62 15.78 -8.55
N ASP A 274 -6.53 15.18 -8.04
CA ASP A 274 -6.25 15.18 -6.61
C ASP A 274 -6.19 16.61 -6.06
N GLY A 275 -5.47 17.52 -6.73
CA GLY A 275 -5.40 18.92 -6.35
C GLY A 275 -6.78 19.62 -6.36
N LEU A 276 -7.60 19.36 -7.37
CA LEU A 276 -8.95 19.92 -7.46
C LEU A 276 -9.87 19.41 -6.33
N ILE A 277 -9.79 18.12 -6.02
CA ILE A 277 -10.61 17.51 -4.95
C ILE A 277 -10.12 17.95 -3.57
N THR A 278 -8.80 17.93 -3.31
CA THR A 278 -8.26 18.13 -1.97
C THR A 278 -8.08 19.61 -1.62
N MET A 279 -7.53 20.40 -2.53
CA MET A 279 -7.22 21.82 -2.30
C MET A 279 -8.40 22.73 -2.66
N ALA A 280 -9.00 22.54 -3.85
CA ALA A 280 -10.14 23.33 -4.28
C ALA A 280 -11.48 22.81 -3.72
N LYS A 281 -11.48 21.70 -2.98
CA LYS A 281 -12.67 21.05 -2.38
C LYS A 281 -13.79 20.80 -3.39
N MET A 282 -13.41 20.46 -4.61
CA MET A 282 -14.37 20.20 -5.68
C MET A 282 -14.90 18.78 -5.58
N GLU A 283 -16.18 18.63 -5.81
CA GLU A 283 -16.84 17.33 -5.93
C GLU A 283 -17.11 17.03 -7.40
N PHE A 284 -16.87 15.79 -7.80
CA PHE A 284 -17.12 15.32 -9.15
C PHE A 284 -18.16 14.20 -9.12
N THR A 285 -19.05 14.19 -10.08
CA THR A 285 -19.98 13.08 -10.31
C THR A 285 -19.34 12.03 -11.21
N VAL A 286 -19.89 10.81 -11.22
CA VAL A 286 -19.43 9.73 -12.11
C VAL A 286 -19.50 10.17 -13.58
N ASP A 287 -20.56 10.89 -13.98
CA ASP A 287 -20.73 11.31 -15.38
C ASP A 287 -19.74 12.40 -15.78
N GLN A 288 -19.37 13.30 -14.86
CA GLN A 288 -18.30 14.27 -15.07
C GLN A 288 -16.94 13.58 -15.26
N LEU A 289 -16.64 12.57 -14.44
CA LEU A 289 -15.40 11.78 -14.59
C LEU A 289 -15.39 10.97 -15.89
N LYS A 290 -16.53 10.44 -16.35
CA LYS A 290 -16.65 9.81 -17.66
C LYS A 290 -16.39 10.82 -18.80
N ALA A 291 -16.88 12.05 -18.67
CA ALA A 291 -16.64 13.11 -19.67
C ALA A 291 -15.15 13.52 -19.69
N ILE A 292 -14.51 13.69 -18.54
CA ILE A 292 -13.06 13.96 -18.43
C ILE A 292 -12.26 12.82 -19.07
N ARG A 293 -12.60 11.56 -18.75
CA ARG A 293 -11.97 10.39 -19.37
C ARG A 293 -12.09 10.43 -20.90
N LYS A 294 -13.28 10.67 -21.44
CA LYS A 294 -13.50 10.75 -22.88
C LYS A 294 -12.67 11.87 -23.52
N ALA A 295 -12.56 13.01 -22.87
CA ALA A 295 -11.72 14.11 -23.31
C ALA A 295 -10.23 13.74 -23.31
N SER A 296 -9.75 13.06 -22.25
CA SER A 296 -8.38 12.55 -22.16
C SER A 296 -8.06 11.52 -23.26
N GLU A 297 -8.97 10.56 -23.52
CA GLU A 297 -8.82 9.56 -24.58
C GLU A 297 -8.79 10.19 -25.98
N SER A 298 -9.48 11.30 -26.20
CA SER A 298 -9.54 12.03 -27.48
C SER A 298 -8.37 13.00 -27.68
N SER A 299 -7.59 13.29 -26.64
CA SER A 299 -6.48 14.24 -26.67
C SER A 299 -5.13 13.53 -26.80
N GLU A 300 -4.30 13.99 -27.73
CA GLU A 300 -2.90 13.52 -27.86
C GLU A 300 -2.05 13.90 -26.64
N LYS A 301 -2.33 15.05 -26.03
CA LYS A 301 -1.64 15.57 -24.84
C LYS A 301 -2.48 15.36 -23.58
N ALA A 302 -1.81 15.27 -22.43
CA ALA A 302 -2.50 15.27 -21.15
C ALA A 302 -3.34 16.56 -21.00
N LEU A 303 -4.54 16.42 -20.43
CA LEU A 303 -5.40 17.55 -20.12
C LEU A 303 -4.74 18.38 -19.01
N ASP A 304 -4.84 19.72 -19.15
CA ASP A 304 -4.54 20.64 -18.06
C ASP A 304 -5.79 20.84 -17.18
N ASP A 305 -5.66 21.62 -16.13
CA ASP A 305 -6.72 21.89 -15.16
C ASP A 305 -7.95 22.59 -15.82
N ILE A 306 -7.70 23.46 -16.80
CA ILE A 306 -8.76 24.14 -17.54
C ILE A 306 -9.54 23.14 -18.39
N ALA A 307 -8.83 22.28 -19.13
CA ALA A 307 -9.46 21.26 -19.96
C ALA A 307 -10.25 20.22 -19.14
N ILE A 308 -9.74 19.84 -17.95
CA ILE A 308 -10.47 18.98 -17.00
C ILE A 308 -11.76 19.67 -16.54
N MET A 309 -11.70 20.96 -16.20
CA MET A 309 -12.85 21.72 -15.76
C MET A 309 -13.89 21.91 -16.87
N ASP A 310 -13.45 22.23 -18.07
CA ASP A 310 -14.33 22.38 -19.23
C ASP A 310 -14.99 21.04 -19.58
N ALA A 311 -14.23 19.91 -19.56
CA ALA A 311 -14.76 18.57 -19.81
C ALA A 311 -15.77 18.12 -18.74
N SER A 312 -15.57 18.52 -17.48
CA SER A 312 -16.50 18.23 -16.38
C SER A 312 -17.78 19.09 -16.40
N GLY A 313 -17.78 20.19 -17.17
CA GLY A 313 -18.86 21.17 -17.15
C GLY A 313 -18.89 22.08 -15.92
N ASN A 314 -17.87 22.05 -15.08
CA ASN A 314 -17.78 22.87 -13.86
C ASN A 314 -17.27 24.30 -14.12
N GLY A 315 -16.89 24.63 -15.37
CA GLY A 315 -16.32 25.92 -15.71
C GLY A 315 -14.88 26.10 -15.20
N LYS A 316 -14.37 27.34 -15.23
CA LYS A 316 -12.98 27.61 -14.81
C LYS A 316 -12.81 27.52 -13.30
N PRO A 317 -11.69 26.94 -12.81
CA PRO A 317 -11.43 26.88 -11.37
C PRO A 317 -11.42 28.28 -10.73
N GLU A 318 -11.94 28.37 -9.51
CA GLU A 318 -12.08 29.64 -8.78
C GLU A 318 -10.73 30.36 -8.59
N TYR A 319 -9.63 29.62 -8.44
CA TYR A 319 -8.27 30.18 -8.36
C TYR A 319 -7.81 30.87 -9.67
N GLU A 320 -8.29 30.39 -10.84
CA GLU A 320 -8.03 31.05 -12.13
C GLU A 320 -8.83 32.33 -12.28
N MET A 321 -10.04 32.39 -11.72
CA MET A 321 -10.83 33.62 -11.67
C MET A 321 -10.15 34.65 -10.76
N GLN A 322 -9.65 34.21 -9.60
CA GLN A 322 -8.88 35.08 -8.69
C GLN A 322 -7.57 35.57 -9.32
N LYS A 323 -6.88 34.72 -10.11
CA LYS A 323 -5.67 35.11 -10.85
C LYS A 323 -5.97 36.17 -11.95
N LYS A 324 -7.17 36.10 -12.54
CA LYS A 324 -7.61 37.14 -13.49
C LYS A 324 -7.99 38.45 -12.80
N GLU A 325 -8.58 38.38 -11.59
CA GLU A 325 -8.85 39.54 -10.77
C GLU A 325 -7.58 40.15 -10.17
N ALA A 326 -6.57 39.31 -9.88
CA ALA A 326 -5.26 39.74 -9.43
C ALA A 326 -4.29 40.16 -10.53
N ARG A 327 -4.73 40.24 -11.79
CA ARG A 327 -3.91 40.89 -12.82
C ARG A 327 -3.75 42.35 -12.41
N PRO A 328 -2.50 42.83 -12.25
CA PRO A 328 -2.26 44.18 -11.78
C PRO A 328 -3.03 45.13 -12.67
N LYS A 329 -3.90 45.93 -12.05
CA LYS A 329 -4.57 47.03 -12.77
C LYS A 329 -3.49 47.77 -13.53
N LYS A 330 -3.63 47.89 -14.84
CA LYS A 330 -2.72 48.69 -15.64
C LYS A 330 -2.89 50.15 -15.17
N TYR A 331 -2.04 50.56 -14.27
CA TYR A 331 -1.96 51.96 -13.86
C TYR A 331 -1.40 52.73 -15.05
N LYS A 332 -2.15 53.75 -15.51
CA LYS A 332 -1.63 54.72 -16.43
C LYS A 332 -0.77 55.68 -15.62
N ILE A 333 0.53 55.55 -15.76
CA ILE A 333 1.49 56.45 -15.11
C ILE A 333 1.62 57.67 -16.03
N ASP A 334 1.38 58.86 -15.49
CA ASP A 334 1.45 60.09 -16.29
C ASP A 334 2.88 60.28 -16.83
N GLU A 335 2.97 60.65 -18.08
CA GLU A 335 4.25 60.82 -18.78
C GLU A 335 5.16 61.83 -18.09
N ASP A 336 4.56 62.81 -17.40
CA ASP A 336 5.25 63.86 -16.64
C ASP A 336 6.02 63.42 -15.40
N LEU A 337 5.76 62.16 -14.96
CA LEU A 337 6.48 61.53 -13.82
C LEU A 337 7.83 60.95 -14.21
N PHE A 338 8.13 60.87 -15.51
CA PHE A 338 9.43 60.41 -15.97
C PHE A 338 10.36 61.59 -16.32
N PRO A 339 11.67 61.45 -16.09
CA PRO A 339 12.65 62.39 -16.59
C PRO A 339 12.48 62.64 -18.09
N GLN A 340 12.55 63.93 -18.53
CA GLN A 340 12.28 64.34 -19.91
C GLN A 340 13.25 63.68 -20.93
N ASP A 341 14.41 63.28 -20.49
CA ASP A 341 15.45 62.64 -21.30
C ASP A 341 15.36 61.07 -21.34
N LEU A 342 14.36 60.49 -20.61
CA LEU A 342 14.22 59.04 -20.52
C LEU A 342 13.53 58.47 -21.80
N LYS A 343 14.27 57.64 -22.52
CA LYS A 343 13.69 56.94 -23.70
C LYS A 343 12.54 56.02 -23.31
N LYS A 344 11.47 56.03 -24.14
CA LYS A 344 10.22 55.29 -23.90
C LYS A 344 10.42 53.82 -23.56
N GLY A 345 11.43 53.14 -24.14
CA GLY A 345 11.79 51.74 -23.86
C GLY A 345 12.51 51.48 -22.56
N MET A 346 12.95 52.50 -21.82
CA MET A 346 13.67 52.40 -20.55
C MET A 346 12.77 52.75 -19.34
N ARG A 347 11.51 53.05 -19.55
CA ARG A 347 10.57 53.47 -18.49
C ARG A 347 10.25 52.35 -17.51
N GLU A 348 10.18 51.14 -17.99
CA GLU A 348 9.92 49.95 -17.15
C GLU A 348 11.10 49.69 -16.19
N ASP A 349 12.32 49.72 -16.69
CA ASP A 349 13.53 49.58 -15.88
C ASP A 349 13.71 50.72 -14.88
N TYR A 350 13.32 51.91 -15.24
CA TYR A 350 13.34 53.08 -14.36
C TYR A 350 12.36 52.90 -13.20
N LEU A 351 11.13 52.47 -13.47
CA LEU A 351 10.12 52.19 -12.44
C LEU A 351 10.55 51.09 -11.50
N ILE A 352 11.11 49.98 -12.05
CA ILE A 352 11.62 48.89 -11.23
C ILE A 352 12.71 49.36 -10.28
N LYS A 353 13.67 50.17 -10.76
CA LYS A 353 14.72 50.79 -9.93
C LYS A 353 14.15 51.73 -8.88
N ALA A 354 13.19 52.57 -9.19
CA ALA A 354 12.54 53.47 -8.27
C ALA A 354 11.76 52.72 -7.17
N LEU A 355 11.01 51.69 -7.54
CA LEU A 355 10.27 50.85 -6.60
C LEU A 355 11.21 50.04 -5.70
N THR A 356 12.33 49.55 -6.21
CA THR A 356 13.37 48.86 -5.44
C THR A 356 13.99 49.80 -4.44
N TYR A 357 14.35 51.03 -4.85
CA TYR A 357 14.89 52.05 -3.97
C TYR A 357 13.92 52.41 -2.84
N ILE A 358 12.63 52.63 -3.13
CA ILE A 358 11.58 52.90 -2.15
C ILE A 358 11.50 51.78 -1.11
N LYS A 359 11.52 50.53 -1.58
CA LYS A 359 11.46 49.34 -0.72
C LYS A 359 12.68 49.23 0.18
N GLU A 360 13.89 49.43 -0.37
CA GLU A 360 15.15 49.32 0.40
C GLU A 360 15.30 50.44 1.45
N HIS A 361 14.73 51.59 1.22
CA HIS A 361 14.82 52.75 2.13
C HIS A 361 13.59 52.95 3.03
N GLY A 362 12.62 52.01 2.97
CA GLY A 362 11.43 52.05 3.84
C GLY A 362 10.56 53.29 3.64
N ILE A 363 10.52 53.86 2.42
CA ILE A 363 9.73 55.07 2.12
C ILE A 363 8.27 54.66 1.98
N GLU A 364 7.41 55.08 2.88
CA GLU A 364 5.96 54.93 2.73
C GLU A 364 5.45 55.81 1.59
N VAL A 365 4.82 55.19 0.61
CA VAL A 365 4.11 55.90 -0.47
C VAL A 365 2.69 56.12 0.01
N VAL A 366 2.35 57.38 0.30
CA VAL A 366 1.01 57.81 0.70
C VAL A 366 0.09 57.90 -0.52
#